data_f3b19d699151f855985dceec7416c628
#
_entry.id   f3b19d699151f855985dceec7416c628
#
_cell.length_a   1.000
_cell.length_b   1.000
_cell.length_c   1.000
_cell.angle_alpha   90.00
_cell.angle_beta   90.00
_cell.angle_gamma   90.00
#
_symmetry.space_group_name_H-M   'P 1'
#
loop_
_entity.id
_entity.type
_entity.pdbx_description
1 polymer ?
#
loop_
_entity_poly.entity_id
_entity_poly.type
_entity_poly.pdbx_seq_one_letter_code
_entity_poly.pdbx_strand_id
1 'polypeptide(L)'
;MFIDMGIDYLFYPEKVAAREVINLLGHTSTTEYVDFSSGKLSLVVFRLEPASPLVGRQIEGFDDDETPLSYRTVAITRSGETIIPRQGEIFTEGDVIYVIARQDAVKQVMEFSGQSNIEIKNMMILGGSRIGIRIATELQEEVNIKLVDYNAEKAYRLAELLDKTLIINEDGRNTEAMMEEGLSNMDAFVAVTGRSETNILAAMLAKRMGVKKVIAEVENLNYINLAESIGIDTIINKKLVTASNIFRFTMSTDVQAIKCLTGSDAEVLEFIVKPNAPAVKTRIKDLGLPEDTIIGGIVRGDKVFIAVDNMEINPYDRVVVFAMPASVGKVGYFFN
;
A
#
# COMPACT_ATOMS: atom_id res chain seq x y z
N MET A 1 -26.32 -20.91 1.48
CA MET A 1 -26.99 -20.21 0.35
C MET A 1 -26.05 -19.98 -0.82
N PHE A 2 -24.92 -19.24 -0.72
CA PHE A 2 -24.02 -19.03 -1.88
C PHE A 2 -23.23 -20.28 -2.28
N ILE A 3 -22.75 -21.07 -1.34
CA ILE A 3 -22.03 -22.33 -1.56
C ILE A 3 -22.93 -23.32 -2.32
N ASP A 4 -24.21 -23.39 -2.00
CA ASP A 4 -25.20 -24.25 -2.67
C ASP A 4 -25.48 -23.84 -4.13
N MET A 5 -25.06 -22.61 -4.49
CA MET A 5 -25.14 -22.06 -5.86
C MET A 5 -23.85 -22.25 -6.66
N GLY A 6 -22.84 -22.98 -6.11
CA GLY A 6 -21.54 -23.18 -6.75
C GLY A 6 -20.65 -21.92 -6.77
N ILE A 7 -20.87 -21.00 -5.82
CA ILE A 7 -20.05 -19.80 -5.65
C ILE A 7 -18.99 -20.09 -4.58
N ASP A 8 -17.73 -20.20 -4.98
CA ASP A 8 -16.62 -20.50 -4.08
C ASP A 8 -16.13 -19.25 -3.31
N TYR A 9 -16.18 -18.08 -3.97
CA TYR A 9 -15.69 -16.81 -3.39
C TYR A 9 -16.63 -15.66 -3.70
N LEU A 10 -16.78 -14.77 -2.71
CA LEU A 10 -17.53 -13.53 -2.81
C LEU A 10 -16.67 -12.35 -2.35
N PHE A 11 -16.46 -11.40 -3.24
CA PHE A 11 -15.67 -10.21 -2.96
C PHE A 11 -16.58 -9.01 -2.70
N TYR A 12 -16.29 -8.29 -1.65
CA TYR A 12 -16.91 -7.01 -1.31
C TYR A 12 -15.87 -5.89 -1.46
N PRO A 13 -15.85 -5.16 -2.58
CA PRO A 13 -14.86 -4.12 -2.86
C PRO A 13 -14.72 -3.10 -1.73
N GLU A 14 -15.84 -2.66 -1.17
CA GLU A 14 -15.86 -1.68 -0.08
C GLU A 14 -15.24 -2.22 1.20
N LYS A 15 -15.39 -3.52 1.49
CA LYS A 15 -14.75 -4.16 2.65
C LYS A 15 -13.24 -4.22 2.48
N VAL A 16 -12.79 -4.53 1.26
CA VAL A 16 -11.36 -4.63 0.95
C VAL A 16 -10.73 -3.25 1.00
N ALA A 17 -11.36 -2.24 0.38
CA ALA A 17 -10.90 -0.86 0.40
C ALA A 17 -10.83 -0.27 1.83
N ALA A 18 -11.86 -0.52 2.66
CA ALA A 18 -11.85 -0.06 4.05
C ALA A 18 -10.70 -0.67 4.85
N ARG A 19 -10.44 -1.98 4.69
CA ARG A 19 -9.31 -2.64 5.35
C ARG A 19 -7.97 -2.05 4.92
N GLU A 20 -7.81 -1.74 3.64
CA GLU A 20 -6.61 -1.06 3.12
C GLU A 20 -6.40 0.30 3.79
N VAL A 21 -7.46 1.12 3.88
CA VAL A 21 -7.40 2.41 4.59
C VAL A 21 -6.98 2.22 6.05
N ILE A 22 -7.59 1.26 6.77
CA ILE A 22 -7.28 1.00 8.18
C ILE A 22 -5.82 0.59 8.36
N ASN A 23 -5.30 -0.28 7.49
CA ASN A 23 -3.89 -0.66 7.52
C ASN A 23 -2.96 0.55 7.32
N LEU A 24 -3.30 1.43 6.38
CA LEU A 24 -2.51 2.64 6.09
C LEU A 24 -2.59 3.71 7.19
N LEU A 25 -3.68 3.74 7.95
CA LEU A 25 -3.79 4.57 9.15
C LEU A 25 -2.92 4.05 10.30
N GLY A 26 -2.67 2.74 10.37
CA GLY A 26 -1.70 2.12 11.29
C GLY A 26 -0.23 2.37 10.90
N HIS A 27 0.02 2.70 9.63
CA HIS A 27 1.36 2.95 9.06
C HIS A 27 1.38 4.32 8.37
N THR A 28 1.23 5.39 9.15
CA THR A 28 0.98 6.76 8.65
C THR A 28 2.07 7.33 7.76
N SER A 29 3.30 6.88 7.93
CA SER A 29 4.46 7.31 7.15
C SER A 29 4.62 6.58 5.80
N THR A 30 3.69 5.65 5.46
CA THR A 30 3.71 4.95 4.18
C THR A 30 2.59 5.41 3.25
N THR A 31 2.83 5.33 1.94
CA THR A 31 1.78 5.48 0.92
C THR A 31 1.09 4.15 0.64
N GLU A 32 1.84 3.05 0.71
CA GLU A 32 1.32 1.68 0.67
C GLU A 32 2.06 0.79 1.66
N TYR A 33 1.35 -0.20 2.20
CA TYR A 33 1.90 -1.22 3.08
C TYR A 33 1.25 -2.58 2.77
N VAL A 34 2.06 -3.60 2.52
CA VAL A 34 1.58 -4.94 2.16
C VAL A 34 2.39 -6.01 2.86
N ASP A 35 1.72 -6.90 3.57
CA ASP A 35 2.34 -8.06 4.19
C ASP A 35 2.38 -9.28 3.26
N PHE A 36 3.53 -9.95 3.25
CA PHE A 36 3.78 -11.22 2.60
C PHE A 36 4.19 -12.28 3.61
N SER A 37 4.00 -13.55 3.27
CA SER A 37 4.35 -14.69 4.12
C SER A 37 3.81 -14.58 5.54
N SER A 38 2.54 -14.20 5.69
CA SER A 38 1.87 -13.99 6.99
C SER A 38 2.55 -12.94 7.87
N GLY A 39 3.02 -11.84 7.28
CA GLY A 39 3.64 -10.71 7.97
C GLY A 39 5.13 -10.89 8.27
N LYS A 40 5.78 -11.92 7.72
CA LYS A 40 7.24 -12.11 7.88
C LYS A 40 8.07 -11.16 7.02
N LEU A 41 7.56 -10.80 5.84
CA LEU A 41 8.09 -9.79 4.94
C LEU A 41 7.01 -8.75 4.67
N SER A 42 7.41 -7.49 4.55
CA SER A 42 6.49 -6.41 4.21
C SER A 42 7.04 -5.57 3.06
N LEU A 43 6.18 -5.21 2.12
CA LEU A 43 6.44 -4.13 1.18
C LEU A 43 6.02 -2.83 1.84
N VAL A 44 6.96 -1.91 1.91
CA VAL A 44 6.78 -0.56 2.44
C VAL A 44 7.00 0.42 1.31
N VAL A 45 6.03 1.29 1.04
CA VAL A 45 6.13 2.30 0.00
C VAL A 45 6.02 3.69 0.62
N PHE A 46 6.95 4.57 0.28
CA PHE A 46 6.97 5.94 0.76
C PHE A 46 7.58 6.89 -0.26
N ARG A 47 7.19 8.16 -0.19
CA ARG A 47 7.77 9.23 -1.02
C ARG A 47 8.94 9.89 -0.29
N LEU A 48 10.03 10.15 -1.00
CA LEU A 48 11.16 10.90 -0.44
C LEU A 48 10.85 12.40 -0.42
N GLU A 49 10.73 12.93 0.78
CA GLU A 49 10.65 14.36 1.01
C GLU A 49 12.03 15.04 0.84
N PRO A 50 12.08 16.36 0.54
CA PRO A 50 13.35 17.09 0.35
C PRO A 50 14.35 16.93 1.52
N ALA A 51 13.82 16.82 2.73
CA ALA A 51 14.63 16.68 3.96
C ALA A 51 15.02 15.22 4.28
N SER A 52 14.64 14.25 3.46
CA SER A 52 14.95 12.84 3.71
C SER A 52 16.48 12.61 3.70
N PRO A 53 17.02 11.89 4.70
CA PRO A 53 18.45 11.55 4.76
C PRO A 53 18.91 10.61 3.62
N LEU A 54 17.97 10.03 2.88
CA LEU A 54 18.26 9.15 1.73
C LEU A 54 18.55 9.93 0.44
N VAL A 55 18.05 11.16 0.29
CA VAL A 55 18.26 11.95 -0.92
C VAL A 55 19.75 12.15 -1.18
N GLY A 56 20.20 11.84 -2.40
CA GLY A 56 21.61 11.89 -2.82
C GLY A 56 22.47 10.69 -2.41
N ARG A 57 21.93 9.71 -1.68
CA ARG A 57 22.63 8.45 -1.37
C ARG A 57 22.45 7.41 -2.47
N GLN A 58 23.46 6.58 -2.64
CA GLN A 58 23.35 5.41 -3.49
C GLN A 58 22.44 4.34 -2.87
N ILE A 59 21.77 3.59 -3.72
CA ILE A 59 20.95 2.46 -3.31
C ILE A 59 21.89 1.30 -3.02
N GLU A 60 21.85 0.82 -1.79
CA GLU A 60 22.67 -0.30 -1.29
C GLU A 60 21.91 -1.64 -1.41
N GLY A 61 22.62 -2.74 -1.27
CA GLY A 61 22.03 -4.06 -1.08
C GLY A 61 22.05 -4.99 -2.29
N PHE A 62 22.96 -4.75 -3.25
CA PHE A 62 23.11 -5.64 -4.40
C PHE A 62 24.15 -6.75 -4.21
N ASP A 63 25.24 -6.50 -3.47
CA ASP A 63 26.42 -7.39 -3.43
C ASP A 63 26.90 -7.80 -2.02
N ASP A 64 26.19 -7.47 -0.93
CA ASP A 64 26.74 -7.63 0.40
C ASP A 64 26.39 -8.99 1.03
N ASP A 65 27.33 -9.95 0.90
CA ASP A 65 27.24 -11.28 1.51
C ASP A 65 27.67 -11.29 3.01
N GLU A 66 28.34 -10.22 3.49
CA GLU A 66 28.96 -10.22 4.84
C GLU A 66 27.99 -9.77 5.94
N THR A 67 27.01 -8.91 5.62
CA THR A 67 26.01 -8.44 6.57
C THR A 67 24.61 -8.82 6.12
N PRO A 68 23.82 -9.55 6.95
CA PRO A 68 22.44 -9.87 6.61
C PRO A 68 21.62 -8.59 6.45
N LEU A 69 21.17 -8.31 5.23
CA LEU A 69 20.29 -7.17 4.96
C LEU A 69 18.98 -7.35 5.71
N SER A 70 18.46 -6.25 6.22
CA SER A 70 17.15 -6.18 6.87
C SER A 70 16.06 -5.67 5.93
N TYR A 71 16.44 -5.02 4.83
CA TYR A 71 15.55 -4.50 3.79
C TYR A 71 16.28 -4.37 2.44
N ARG A 72 15.52 -4.27 1.35
CA ARG A 72 16.02 -4.02 -0.01
C ARG A 72 15.07 -3.11 -0.77
N THR A 73 15.60 -2.09 -1.44
CA THR A 73 14.84 -1.31 -2.43
C THR A 73 14.63 -2.15 -3.68
N VAL A 74 13.38 -2.39 -4.04
CA VAL A 74 13.01 -3.24 -5.18
C VAL A 74 12.55 -2.43 -6.39
N ALA A 75 12.07 -1.22 -6.18
CA ALA A 75 11.74 -0.30 -7.25
C ALA A 75 11.76 1.16 -6.79
N ILE A 76 11.77 2.04 -7.76
CA ILE A 76 11.61 3.49 -7.60
C ILE A 76 10.62 3.95 -8.67
N THR A 77 9.66 4.80 -8.32
CA THR A 77 8.91 5.57 -9.30
C THR A 77 9.42 7.01 -9.30
N ARG A 78 9.95 7.44 -10.43
CA ARG A 78 10.49 8.77 -10.65
C ARG A 78 9.76 9.42 -11.83
N SER A 79 9.14 10.57 -11.61
CA SER A 79 8.38 11.29 -12.66
C SER A 79 7.30 10.44 -13.36
N GLY A 80 6.69 9.48 -12.63
CA GLY A 80 5.65 8.58 -13.15
C GLY A 80 6.18 7.33 -13.86
N GLU A 81 7.50 7.16 -14.00
CA GLU A 81 8.12 5.96 -14.55
C GLU A 81 8.66 5.06 -13.45
N THR A 82 8.38 3.76 -13.53
CA THR A 82 8.89 2.76 -12.58
C THR A 82 10.22 2.21 -13.06
N ILE A 83 11.22 2.27 -12.19
CA ILE A 83 12.61 1.86 -12.42
C ILE A 83 12.94 0.72 -11.46
N ILE A 84 13.45 -0.39 -11.96
CA ILE A 84 14.12 -1.40 -11.15
C ILE A 84 15.54 -0.90 -10.89
N PRO A 85 15.91 -0.60 -9.62
CA PRO A 85 17.21 -0.01 -9.33
C PRO A 85 18.36 -0.97 -9.63
N ARG A 86 19.46 -0.41 -10.13
CA ARG A 86 20.73 -1.13 -10.35
C ARG A 86 21.80 -0.57 -9.41
N GLN A 87 22.88 -1.30 -9.27
CA GLN A 87 24.04 -0.83 -8.50
C GLN A 87 24.51 0.55 -8.98
N GLY A 88 24.65 1.49 -8.05
CA GLY A 88 25.05 2.86 -8.35
C GLY A 88 23.89 3.84 -8.61
N GLU A 89 22.63 3.38 -8.63
CA GLU A 89 21.46 4.28 -8.69
C GLU A 89 21.40 5.16 -7.44
N ILE A 90 20.97 6.41 -7.59
CA ILE A 90 20.92 7.41 -6.52
C ILE A 90 19.47 7.78 -6.25
N PHE A 91 19.10 7.89 -4.97
CA PHE A 91 17.82 8.41 -4.54
C PHE A 91 17.70 9.91 -4.84
N THR A 92 16.57 10.31 -5.43
CA THR A 92 16.26 11.70 -5.77
C THR A 92 15.03 12.17 -4.99
N GLU A 93 14.98 13.45 -4.66
CA GLU A 93 13.79 14.09 -4.08
C GLU A 93 12.54 13.79 -4.92
N GLY A 94 11.44 13.46 -4.26
CA GLY A 94 10.17 13.14 -4.91
C GLY A 94 10.05 11.70 -5.41
N ASP A 95 11.13 10.90 -5.39
CA ASP A 95 11.06 9.47 -5.71
C ASP A 95 10.06 8.77 -4.78
N VAL A 96 9.24 7.89 -5.35
CA VAL A 96 8.46 6.91 -4.58
C VAL A 96 9.26 5.63 -4.50
N ILE A 97 9.61 5.23 -3.29
CA ILE A 97 10.50 4.10 -3.02
C ILE A 97 9.70 2.89 -2.59
N TYR A 98 9.99 1.74 -3.19
CA TYR A 98 9.42 0.44 -2.86
C TYR A 98 10.47 -0.41 -2.18
N VAL A 99 10.24 -0.77 -0.93
CA VAL A 99 11.19 -1.51 -0.08
C VAL A 99 10.56 -2.79 0.41
N ILE A 100 11.20 -3.93 0.15
CA ILE A 100 10.91 -5.17 0.86
C ILE A 100 11.75 -5.20 2.12
N ALA A 101 11.09 -5.34 3.26
CA ALA A 101 11.73 -5.36 4.57
C ALA A 101 11.27 -6.55 5.40
N ARG A 102 12.12 -7.00 6.30
CA ARG A 102 11.72 -7.89 7.39
C ARG A 102 10.81 -7.11 8.34
N GLN A 103 9.88 -7.80 8.99
CA GLN A 103 8.93 -7.17 9.92
C GLN A 103 9.63 -6.35 11.03
N ASP A 104 10.73 -6.87 11.56
CA ASP A 104 11.51 -6.20 12.60
C ASP A 104 12.29 -4.96 12.11
N ALA A 105 12.49 -4.82 10.81
CA ALA A 105 13.19 -3.70 10.19
C ALA A 105 12.27 -2.60 9.64
N VAL A 106 10.96 -2.82 9.57
CA VAL A 106 10.01 -1.84 9.04
C VAL A 106 10.15 -0.49 9.73
N LYS A 107 10.27 -0.48 11.06
CA LYS A 107 10.45 0.77 11.82
C LYS A 107 11.74 1.50 11.41
N GLN A 108 12.84 0.78 11.23
CA GLN A 108 14.10 1.33 10.78
C GLN A 108 14.01 1.94 9.38
N VAL A 109 13.33 1.25 8.45
CA VAL A 109 13.07 1.77 7.09
C VAL A 109 12.29 3.09 7.16
N MET A 110 11.29 3.17 8.04
CA MET A 110 10.50 4.39 8.23
C MET A 110 11.35 5.53 8.81
N GLU A 111 12.21 5.26 9.77
CA GLU A 111 13.14 6.25 10.33
C GLU A 111 14.10 6.77 9.26
N PHE A 112 14.61 5.91 8.38
CA PHE A 112 15.46 6.31 7.25
C PHE A 112 14.72 7.14 6.19
N SER A 113 13.43 6.94 6.01
CA SER A 113 12.64 7.79 5.09
C SER A 113 12.57 9.24 5.54
N GLY A 114 12.92 9.52 6.81
CA GLY A 114 12.78 10.83 7.44
C GLY A 114 11.36 11.11 7.92
N GLN A 115 10.46 10.14 7.82
CA GLN A 115 9.08 10.26 8.25
C GLN A 115 8.87 9.50 9.56
N SER A 116 8.39 10.18 10.59
CA SER A 116 7.99 9.55 11.84
C SER A 116 6.55 9.03 11.74
N ASN A 117 6.32 7.83 12.25
CA ASN A 117 4.97 7.32 12.37
C ASN A 117 4.16 8.21 13.32
N ILE A 118 3.03 8.70 12.86
CA ILE A 118 2.18 9.64 13.61
C ILE A 118 1.06 8.83 14.24
N GLU A 119 0.89 8.96 15.55
CA GLU A 119 -0.27 8.41 16.24
C GLU A 119 -1.53 9.20 15.85
N ILE A 120 -2.51 8.53 15.29
CA ILE A 120 -3.79 9.14 14.91
C ILE A 120 -4.74 9.07 16.11
N LYS A 121 -5.05 10.21 16.70
CA LYS A 121 -6.01 10.36 17.79
C LYS A 121 -7.33 10.98 17.33
N ASN A 122 -7.26 11.88 16.35
CA ASN A 122 -8.41 12.58 15.82
C ASN A 122 -8.47 12.42 14.30
N MET A 123 -9.58 11.93 13.80
CA MET A 123 -9.76 11.68 12.37
C MET A 123 -11.08 12.24 11.87
N MET A 124 -11.06 12.82 10.67
CA MET A 124 -12.29 13.21 9.98
C MET A 124 -12.48 12.34 8.74
N ILE A 125 -13.67 11.76 8.60
CA ILE A 125 -14.09 10.97 7.44
C ILE A 125 -15.11 11.78 6.66
N LEU A 126 -14.86 12.06 5.39
CA LEU A 126 -15.81 12.67 4.49
C LEU A 126 -16.50 11.60 3.65
N GLY A 127 -17.77 11.40 3.90
CA GLY A 127 -18.64 10.45 3.22
C GLY A 127 -19.04 9.24 4.08
N GLY A 128 -20.31 9.16 4.44
CA GLY A 128 -20.93 7.99 5.07
C GLY A 128 -21.17 6.85 4.07
N SER A 129 -20.24 6.61 3.15
CA SER A 129 -20.25 5.46 2.23
C SER A 129 -20.06 4.16 3.01
N ARG A 130 -20.25 3.01 2.34
CA ARG A 130 -19.95 1.70 2.94
C ARG A 130 -18.51 1.59 3.45
N ILE A 131 -17.58 2.29 2.78
CA ILE A 131 -16.17 2.36 3.20
C ILE A 131 -16.06 3.21 4.47
N GLY A 132 -16.59 4.43 4.46
CA GLY A 132 -16.54 5.35 5.61
C GLY A 132 -17.19 4.77 6.87
N ILE A 133 -18.39 4.17 6.73
CA ILE A 133 -19.07 3.47 7.83
C ILE A 133 -18.17 2.37 8.42
N ARG A 134 -17.56 1.56 7.56
CA ARG A 134 -16.74 0.45 8.04
C ARG A 134 -15.47 0.93 8.74
N ILE A 135 -14.80 1.94 8.21
CA ILE A 135 -13.63 2.56 8.86
C ILE A 135 -14.03 3.08 10.25
N ALA A 136 -15.14 3.84 10.32
CA ALA A 136 -15.63 4.38 11.59
C ALA A 136 -15.97 3.24 12.57
N THR A 137 -16.68 2.21 12.13
CA THR A 137 -17.05 1.07 13.00
C THR A 137 -15.84 0.35 13.59
N GLU A 138 -14.77 0.17 12.78
CA GLU A 138 -13.58 -0.57 13.23
C GLU A 138 -12.66 0.29 14.12
N LEU A 139 -12.63 1.62 13.95
CA LEU A 139 -11.68 2.50 14.64
C LEU A 139 -12.28 3.39 15.74
N GLN A 140 -13.60 3.52 15.86
CA GLN A 140 -14.23 4.45 16.81
C GLN A 140 -13.96 4.15 18.30
N GLU A 141 -13.45 2.96 18.63
CA GLU A 141 -13.06 2.62 20.00
C GLU A 141 -11.68 3.20 20.38
N GLU A 142 -10.82 3.46 19.40
CA GLU A 142 -9.42 3.87 19.58
C GLU A 142 -9.16 5.30 19.11
N VAL A 143 -9.97 5.81 18.16
CA VAL A 143 -9.78 7.10 17.50
C VAL A 143 -11.04 7.96 17.65
N ASN A 144 -10.87 9.24 17.96
CA ASN A 144 -11.96 10.22 17.93
C ASN A 144 -12.34 10.53 16.49
N ILE A 145 -13.52 10.08 16.05
CA ILE A 145 -13.93 10.19 14.65
C ILE A 145 -15.05 11.21 14.49
N LYS A 146 -14.87 12.11 13.52
CA LYS A 146 -15.93 12.96 12.94
C LYS A 146 -16.25 12.41 11.55
N LEU A 147 -17.52 12.07 11.30
CA LEU A 147 -17.97 11.62 9.97
C LEU A 147 -18.93 12.64 9.38
N VAL A 148 -18.55 13.21 8.25
CA VAL A 148 -19.30 14.25 7.54
C VAL A 148 -20.06 13.64 6.36
N ASP A 149 -21.36 13.85 6.29
CA ASP A 149 -22.20 13.51 5.12
C ASP A 149 -23.23 14.59 4.86
N TYR A 150 -23.38 15.00 3.59
CA TYR A 150 -24.30 16.08 3.20
C TYR A 150 -25.78 15.67 3.25
N ASN A 151 -26.07 14.37 3.25
CA ASN A 151 -27.45 13.86 3.26
C ASN A 151 -27.96 13.73 4.70
N ALA A 152 -28.90 14.59 5.08
CA ALA A 152 -29.44 14.65 6.43
C ALA A 152 -30.11 13.33 6.90
N GLU A 153 -30.88 12.68 6.04
CA GLU A 153 -31.54 11.41 6.38
C GLU A 153 -30.53 10.30 6.65
N LYS A 154 -29.45 10.30 5.86
CA LYS A 154 -28.35 9.35 6.04
C LYS A 154 -27.54 9.67 7.29
N ALA A 155 -27.27 10.96 7.56
CA ALA A 155 -26.57 11.39 8.78
C ALA A 155 -27.33 10.96 10.03
N TYR A 156 -28.66 11.09 10.04
CA TYR A 156 -29.49 10.61 11.14
C TYR A 156 -29.33 9.09 11.36
N ARG A 157 -29.42 8.28 10.30
CA ARG A 157 -29.23 6.82 10.38
C ARG A 157 -27.81 6.43 10.83
N LEU A 158 -26.81 7.21 10.44
CA LEU A 158 -25.42 6.97 10.85
C LEU A 158 -25.23 7.24 12.35
N ALA A 159 -25.89 8.27 12.89
CA ALA A 159 -25.84 8.56 14.31
C ALA A 159 -26.51 7.48 15.18
N GLU A 160 -27.44 6.71 14.61
CA GLU A 160 -28.01 5.53 15.28
C GLU A 160 -27.12 4.29 15.18
N LEU A 161 -26.25 4.24 14.18
CA LEU A 161 -25.39 3.07 13.88
C LEU A 161 -24.02 3.16 14.54
N LEU A 162 -23.49 4.35 14.75
CA LEU A 162 -22.10 4.60 15.17
C LEU A 162 -22.08 5.30 16.53
N ASP A 163 -21.94 4.53 17.61
CA ASP A 163 -22.13 5.00 18.98
C ASP A 163 -21.09 6.03 19.45
N LYS A 164 -19.84 5.96 18.94
CA LYS A 164 -18.73 6.83 19.38
C LYS A 164 -18.22 7.78 18.29
N THR A 165 -18.84 7.76 17.11
CA THR A 165 -18.49 8.64 16.01
C THR A 165 -19.40 9.87 16.01
N LEU A 166 -18.83 11.08 16.00
CA LEU A 166 -19.59 12.31 15.83
C LEU A 166 -20.03 12.47 14.38
N ILE A 167 -21.34 12.42 14.14
CA ILE A 167 -21.91 12.60 12.81
C ILE A 167 -22.21 14.07 12.56
N ILE A 168 -21.73 14.58 11.44
CA ILE A 168 -21.88 15.98 11.02
C ILE A 168 -22.65 15.99 9.71
N ASN A 169 -23.78 16.71 9.69
CA ASN A 169 -24.55 16.89 8.46
C ASN A 169 -24.13 18.19 7.76
N GLU A 170 -23.10 18.10 6.93
CA GLU A 170 -22.52 19.22 6.20
C GLU A 170 -22.04 18.80 4.80
N ASP A 171 -21.92 19.78 3.91
CA ASP A 171 -21.31 19.58 2.61
C ASP A 171 -19.77 19.72 2.72
N GLY A 172 -19.05 18.62 2.58
CA GLY A 172 -17.58 18.60 2.65
C GLY A 172 -16.86 19.42 1.58
N ARG A 173 -17.58 20.03 0.62
CA ARG A 173 -17.06 21.02 -0.34
C ARG A 173 -17.08 22.43 0.25
N ASN A 174 -17.83 22.65 1.34
CA ASN A 174 -17.86 23.92 2.04
C ASN A 174 -16.64 24.04 2.95
N THR A 175 -15.66 24.81 2.50
CA THR A 175 -14.39 25.01 3.21
C THR A 175 -14.59 25.63 4.60
N GLU A 176 -15.49 26.60 4.73
CA GLU A 176 -15.76 27.30 5.98
C GLU A 176 -16.35 26.33 7.01
N ALA A 177 -17.38 25.57 6.64
CA ALA A 177 -17.97 24.54 7.50
C ALA A 177 -16.96 23.48 7.94
N MET A 178 -16.10 23.01 7.03
CA MET A 178 -15.06 22.03 7.38
C MET A 178 -14.04 22.62 8.36
N MET A 179 -13.72 23.91 8.27
CA MET A 179 -12.82 24.58 9.21
C MET A 179 -13.49 24.78 10.57
N GLU A 180 -14.76 25.18 10.62
CA GLU A 180 -15.55 25.31 11.85
C GLU A 180 -15.66 23.98 12.58
N GLU A 181 -15.76 22.87 11.84
CA GLU A 181 -15.74 21.52 12.38
C GLU A 181 -14.33 21.04 12.80
N GLY A 182 -13.32 21.90 12.68
CA GLY A 182 -11.99 21.68 13.20
C GLY A 182 -11.12 20.77 12.34
N LEU A 183 -11.26 20.82 11.02
CA LEU A 183 -10.43 20.05 10.07
C LEU A 183 -8.94 20.24 10.34
N SER A 184 -8.48 21.44 10.67
CA SER A 184 -7.07 21.73 10.96
C SER A 184 -6.51 21.04 12.21
N ASN A 185 -7.39 20.53 13.09
CA ASN A 185 -7.00 19.84 14.33
C ASN A 185 -7.00 18.31 14.18
N MET A 186 -7.25 17.81 12.97
CA MET A 186 -7.26 16.38 12.69
C MET A 186 -5.85 15.87 12.40
N ASP A 187 -5.52 14.68 12.91
CA ASP A 187 -4.29 13.97 12.58
C ASP A 187 -4.42 13.28 11.21
N ALA A 188 -5.64 12.80 10.90
CA ALA A 188 -5.95 12.17 9.62
C ALA A 188 -7.25 12.68 9.00
N PHE A 189 -7.30 12.67 7.66
CA PHE A 189 -8.49 12.96 6.87
C PHE A 189 -8.69 11.88 5.81
N VAL A 190 -9.89 11.31 5.73
CA VAL A 190 -10.23 10.23 4.80
C VAL A 190 -11.44 10.63 3.96
N ALA A 191 -11.25 10.90 2.67
CA ALA A 191 -12.32 11.25 1.74
C ALA A 191 -12.75 10.01 0.94
N VAL A 192 -13.97 9.52 1.22
CA VAL A 192 -14.55 8.30 0.65
C VAL A 192 -16.00 8.49 0.21
N THR A 193 -16.28 9.61 -0.43
CA THR A 193 -17.57 9.86 -1.09
C THR A 193 -17.66 9.07 -2.39
N GLY A 194 -18.82 9.02 -3.02
CA GLY A 194 -18.99 8.41 -4.34
C GLY A 194 -18.43 9.24 -5.52
N ARG A 195 -17.66 10.31 -5.27
CA ARG A 195 -17.16 11.23 -6.30
C ARG A 195 -15.67 11.50 -6.13
N SER A 196 -14.87 11.04 -7.08
CA SER A 196 -13.41 11.23 -7.09
C SER A 196 -13.00 12.70 -6.99
N GLU A 197 -13.67 13.58 -7.74
CA GLU A 197 -13.36 15.02 -7.76
C GLU A 197 -13.60 15.68 -6.39
N THR A 198 -14.69 15.32 -5.72
CA THR A 198 -14.98 15.79 -4.36
C THR A 198 -13.94 15.30 -3.39
N ASN A 199 -13.56 14.03 -3.48
CA ASN A 199 -12.55 13.43 -2.60
C ASN A 199 -11.18 14.09 -2.78
N ILE A 200 -10.77 14.33 -4.03
CA ILE A 200 -9.49 14.99 -4.35
C ILE A 200 -9.47 16.43 -3.82
N LEU A 201 -10.51 17.22 -4.10
CA LEU A 201 -10.57 18.62 -3.66
C LEU A 201 -10.60 18.75 -2.13
N ALA A 202 -11.38 17.92 -1.45
CA ALA A 202 -11.44 17.92 0.02
C ALA A 202 -10.12 17.43 0.64
N ALA A 203 -9.49 16.43 0.06
CA ALA A 203 -8.18 15.94 0.48
C ALA A 203 -7.09 17.02 0.32
N MET A 204 -7.10 17.73 -0.81
CA MET A 204 -6.19 18.86 -1.04
C MET A 204 -6.39 19.98 -0.01
N LEU A 205 -7.64 20.29 0.33
CA LEU A 205 -7.96 21.25 1.39
C LEU A 205 -7.39 20.79 2.73
N ALA A 206 -7.64 19.54 3.12
CA ALA A 206 -7.15 18.98 4.37
C ALA A 206 -5.62 19.06 4.45
N LYS A 207 -4.91 18.73 3.36
CA LYS A 207 -3.46 18.85 3.27
C LYS A 207 -2.98 20.29 3.46
N ARG A 208 -3.64 21.27 2.82
CA ARG A 208 -3.33 22.70 3.01
C ARG A 208 -3.59 23.19 4.43
N MET A 209 -4.54 22.60 5.14
CA MET A 209 -4.84 22.92 6.55
C MET A 209 -3.86 22.24 7.53
N GLY A 210 -2.88 21.47 7.04
CA GLY A 210 -1.85 20.87 7.86
C GLY A 210 -2.20 19.49 8.42
N VAL A 211 -3.27 18.85 7.92
CA VAL A 211 -3.57 17.45 8.27
C VAL A 211 -2.42 16.56 7.80
N LYS A 212 -1.91 15.76 8.71
CA LYS A 212 -0.65 15.01 8.49
C LYS A 212 -0.83 13.81 7.58
N LYS A 213 -1.93 13.06 7.74
CA LYS A 213 -2.25 11.90 6.90
C LYS A 213 -3.56 12.13 6.15
N VAL A 214 -3.48 12.17 4.82
CA VAL A 214 -4.64 12.43 3.95
C VAL A 214 -4.82 11.28 2.97
N ILE A 215 -5.99 10.65 2.99
CA ILE A 215 -6.36 9.53 2.13
C ILE A 215 -7.59 9.91 1.30
N ALA A 216 -7.54 9.63 -0.01
CA ALA A 216 -8.67 9.87 -0.90
C ALA A 216 -9.03 8.63 -1.73
N GLU A 217 -10.33 8.29 -1.80
CA GLU A 217 -10.83 7.31 -2.76
C GLU A 217 -10.95 7.96 -4.15
N VAL A 218 -10.26 7.38 -5.14
CA VAL A 218 -10.26 7.85 -6.53
C VAL A 218 -10.56 6.69 -7.46
N GLU A 219 -11.77 6.63 -8.01
CA GLU A 219 -12.17 5.56 -8.92
C GLU A 219 -11.68 5.74 -10.35
N ASN A 220 -11.47 6.99 -10.78
CA ASN A 220 -10.99 7.29 -12.11
C ASN A 220 -9.46 7.17 -12.15
N LEU A 221 -8.96 6.15 -12.85
CA LEU A 221 -7.52 5.87 -12.96
C LEU A 221 -6.72 7.06 -13.51
N ASN A 222 -7.30 7.86 -14.41
CA ASN A 222 -6.63 9.03 -14.98
C ASN A 222 -6.38 10.16 -13.96
N TYR A 223 -7.08 10.12 -12.82
CA TYR A 223 -6.92 11.13 -11.77
C TYR A 223 -5.89 10.71 -10.70
N ILE A 224 -5.42 9.47 -10.68
CA ILE A 224 -4.48 8.97 -9.68
C ILE A 224 -3.19 9.80 -9.72
N ASN A 225 -2.52 9.86 -10.87
CA ASN A 225 -1.27 10.60 -11.00
C ASN A 225 -1.44 12.10 -10.70
N LEU A 226 -2.58 12.69 -11.06
CA LEU A 226 -2.89 14.07 -10.72
C LEU A 226 -3.01 14.24 -9.20
N ALA A 227 -3.78 13.38 -8.55
CA ALA A 227 -3.99 13.45 -7.11
C ALA A 227 -2.69 13.25 -6.31
N GLU A 228 -1.80 12.37 -6.78
CA GLU A 228 -0.46 12.22 -6.21
C GLU A 228 0.41 13.46 -6.39
N SER A 229 0.37 14.08 -7.58
CA SER A 229 1.18 15.26 -7.91
C SER A 229 0.80 16.50 -7.08
N ILE A 230 -0.44 16.60 -6.62
CA ILE A 230 -0.91 17.69 -5.74
C ILE A 230 -0.69 17.42 -4.25
N GLY A 231 -0.02 16.30 -3.90
CA GLY A 231 0.45 16.00 -2.55
C GLY A 231 -0.54 15.27 -1.65
N ILE A 232 -1.52 14.54 -2.19
CA ILE A 232 -2.33 13.59 -1.42
C ILE A 232 -1.44 12.41 -1.03
N ASP A 233 -1.40 12.08 0.27
CA ASP A 233 -0.45 11.09 0.79
C ASP A 233 -0.76 9.66 0.31
N THR A 234 -2.04 9.34 0.15
CA THR A 234 -2.47 8.00 -0.22
C THR A 234 -3.75 8.05 -1.04
N ILE A 235 -3.76 7.31 -2.13
CA ILE A 235 -4.95 7.15 -2.98
C ILE A 235 -5.43 5.71 -2.91
N ILE A 236 -6.71 5.53 -2.64
CA ILE A 236 -7.38 4.23 -2.66
C ILE A 236 -8.23 4.14 -3.91
N ASN A 237 -7.93 3.14 -4.74
CA ASN A 237 -8.78 2.78 -5.88
C ASN A 237 -9.40 1.40 -5.63
N LYS A 238 -10.69 1.36 -5.32
CA LYS A 238 -11.36 0.09 -4.99
C LYS A 238 -11.36 -0.93 -6.13
N LYS A 239 -11.26 -0.48 -7.40
CA LYS A 239 -11.17 -1.38 -8.55
C LYS A 239 -9.83 -2.11 -8.57
N LEU A 240 -8.72 -1.37 -8.38
CA LEU A 240 -7.37 -1.95 -8.31
C LEU A 240 -7.22 -2.89 -7.12
N VAL A 241 -7.67 -2.45 -5.94
CA VAL A 241 -7.60 -3.27 -4.72
C VAL A 241 -8.44 -4.56 -4.88
N THR A 242 -9.61 -4.46 -5.51
CA THR A 242 -10.45 -5.63 -5.79
C THR A 242 -9.83 -6.54 -6.85
N ALA A 243 -9.29 -5.97 -7.93
CA ALA A 243 -8.60 -6.72 -8.98
C ALA A 243 -7.44 -7.54 -8.40
N SER A 244 -6.59 -6.94 -7.57
CA SER A 244 -5.50 -7.63 -6.88
C SER A 244 -6.00 -8.84 -6.07
N ASN A 245 -7.13 -8.67 -5.36
CA ASN A 245 -7.71 -9.76 -4.59
C ASN A 245 -8.29 -10.88 -5.49
N ILE A 246 -8.95 -10.54 -6.60
CA ILE A 246 -9.47 -11.52 -7.55
C ILE A 246 -8.33 -12.26 -8.23
N PHE A 247 -7.30 -11.54 -8.69
CA PHE A 247 -6.12 -12.12 -9.33
C PHE A 247 -5.47 -13.21 -8.47
N ARG A 248 -5.32 -12.95 -7.18
CA ARG A 248 -4.78 -13.92 -6.21
C ARG A 248 -5.52 -15.26 -6.21
N PHE A 249 -6.86 -15.27 -6.45
CA PHE A 249 -7.66 -16.50 -6.48
C PHE A 249 -7.75 -17.14 -7.85
N THR A 250 -7.50 -16.40 -8.94
CA THR A 250 -7.60 -16.90 -10.31
C THR A 250 -6.28 -17.41 -10.87
N MET A 251 -5.15 -16.92 -10.33
CA MET A 251 -3.84 -17.47 -10.70
C MET A 251 -3.65 -18.85 -10.08
N SER A 252 -2.81 -19.65 -10.71
CA SER A 252 -2.52 -21.04 -10.29
C SER A 252 -2.22 -21.10 -8.79
N THR A 253 -2.46 -22.25 -8.19
CA THR A 253 -2.18 -22.56 -6.76
C THR A 253 -0.78 -22.17 -6.28
N ASP A 254 0.08 -21.77 -7.18
CA ASP A 254 1.49 -21.52 -6.97
C ASP A 254 1.82 -20.05 -6.66
N VAL A 255 0.90 -19.11 -6.95
CA VAL A 255 1.02 -17.69 -6.58
C VAL A 255 0.19 -17.44 -5.32
N GLN A 256 0.86 -17.14 -4.21
CA GLN A 256 0.20 -16.98 -2.91
C GLN A 256 -0.33 -15.56 -2.67
N ALA A 257 0.33 -14.56 -3.23
CA ALA A 257 -0.10 -13.17 -3.15
C ALA A 257 0.27 -12.41 -4.41
N ILE A 258 -0.60 -11.48 -4.81
CA ILE A 258 -0.35 -10.48 -5.85
C ILE A 258 -0.84 -9.14 -5.35
N LYS A 259 -0.05 -8.09 -5.56
CA LYS A 259 -0.46 -6.71 -5.32
C LYS A 259 -0.15 -5.88 -6.56
N CYS A 260 -1.21 -5.32 -7.17
CA CYS A 260 -1.06 -4.22 -8.12
C CYS A 260 -0.84 -2.94 -7.33
N LEU A 261 0.25 -2.28 -7.57
CA LEU A 261 0.66 -1.09 -6.81
C LEU A 261 -0.04 0.15 -7.35
N THR A 262 -0.45 1.04 -6.46
CA THR A 262 -0.97 2.35 -6.84
C THR A 262 0.18 3.25 -7.28
N GLY A 263 0.03 3.96 -8.40
CA GLY A 263 1.09 4.85 -8.91
C GLY A 263 2.29 4.15 -9.56
N SER A 264 2.22 2.81 -9.75
CA SER A 264 3.22 2.02 -10.48
C SER A 264 2.52 1.00 -11.37
N ASP A 265 3.08 0.73 -12.54
CA ASP A 265 2.61 -0.35 -13.40
C ASP A 265 3.07 -1.74 -12.93
N ALA A 266 4.00 -1.80 -11.97
CA ALA A 266 4.58 -3.04 -11.49
C ALA A 266 3.66 -3.82 -10.54
N GLU A 267 3.92 -5.12 -10.45
CA GLU A 267 3.23 -6.05 -9.56
C GLU A 267 4.23 -6.71 -8.59
N VAL A 268 3.76 -6.98 -7.38
CA VAL A 268 4.51 -7.77 -6.40
C VAL A 268 3.84 -9.11 -6.23
N LEU A 269 4.62 -10.17 -6.42
CA LEU A 269 4.18 -11.56 -6.49
C LEU A 269 4.86 -12.38 -5.40
N GLU A 270 4.12 -13.24 -4.72
CA GLU A 270 4.69 -14.24 -3.81
C GLU A 270 4.49 -15.64 -4.39
N PHE A 271 5.59 -16.36 -4.60
CA PHE A 271 5.59 -17.74 -5.10
C PHE A 271 6.03 -18.73 -4.02
N ILE A 272 5.48 -19.95 -4.06
CA ILE A 272 6.07 -21.11 -3.37
C ILE A 272 6.84 -21.91 -4.40
N VAL A 273 8.14 -22.07 -4.20
CA VAL A 273 9.05 -22.76 -5.12
C VAL A 273 8.76 -24.26 -5.14
N LYS A 274 8.42 -24.81 -6.29
CA LYS A 274 8.20 -26.26 -6.44
C LYS A 274 9.52 -27.02 -6.38
N PRO A 275 9.53 -28.29 -5.93
CA PRO A 275 10.76 -29.07 -5.82
C PRO A 275 11.55 -29.25 -7.11
N ASN A 276 10.86 -29.24 -8.26
CA ASN A 276 11.44 -29.42 -9.58
C ASN A 276 11.53 -28.11 -10.38
N ALA A 277 11.31 -26.97 -9.75
CA ALA A 277 11.35 -25.67 -10.40
C ALA A 277 12.78 -25.33 -10.89
N PRO A 278 12.94 -24.63 -12.02
CA PRO A 278 14.24 -24.20 -12.55
C PRO A 278 15.09 -23.40 -11.55
N ALA A 279 14.45 -22.66 -10.63
CA ALA A 279 15.16 -21.86 -9.62
C ALA A 279 15.83 -22.69 -8.52
N VAL A 280 15.46 -23.96 -8.35
CA VAL A 280 15.96 -24.79 -7.24
C VAL A 280 17.47 -25.02 -7.37
N LYS A 281 18.22 -24.76 -6.27
CA LYS A 281 19.68 -24.85 -6.17
C LYS A 281 20.45 -23.94 -7.15
N THR A 282 19.77 -22.91 -7.66
CA THR A 282 20.35 -21.89 -8.54
C THR A 282 20.49 -20.59 -7.75
N ARG A 283 21.61 -19.89 -7.94
CA ARG A 283 21.80 -18.56 -7.33
C ARG A 283 20.93 -17.54 -8.06
N ILE A 284 20.46 -16.54 -7.33
CA ILE A 284 19.57 -15.51 -7.88
C ILE A 284 20.15 -14.87 -9.14
N LYS A 285 21.43 -14.51 -9.13
CA LYS A 285 22.13 -13.92 -10.29
C LYS A 285 22.22 -14.83 -11.52
N ASP A 286 22.18 -16.15 -11.31
CA ASP A 286 22.33 -17.16 -12.37
C ASP A 286 20.98 -17.64 -12.93
N LEU A 287 19.85 -17.14 -12.40
CA LEU A 287 18.51 -17.54 -12.82
C LEU A 287 18.15 -17.09 -14.23
N GLY A 288 18.74 -16.02 -14.73
CA GLY A 288 18.36 -15.42 -16.02
C GLY A 288 16.95 -14.80 -15.97
N LEU A 289 16.56 -14.21 -14.85
CA LEU A 289 15.32 -13.46 -14.74
C LEU A 289 15.28 -12.31 -15.75
N PRO A 290 14.07 -11.93 -16.22
CA PRO A 290 13.94 -10.71 -17.02
C PRO A 290 14.53 -9.48 -16.33
N GLU A 291 15.13 -8.57 -17.09
CA GLU A 291 15.81 -7.37 -16.56
C GLU A 291 14.90 -6.43 -15.74
N ASP A 292 13.60 -6.51 -15.99
CA ASP A 292 12.55 -5.74 -15.33
C ASP A 292 11.90 -6.50 -14.15
N THR A 293 12.66 -7.42 -13.53
CA THR A 293 12.25 -8.17 -12.34
C THR A 293 13.34 -8.17 -11.28
N ILE A 294 12.93 -8.22 -10.02
CA ILE A 294 13.84 -8.32 -8.87
C ILE A 294 13.23 -9.18 -7.77
N ILE A 295 14.03 -10.07 -7.17
CA ILE A 295 13.65 -10.80 -5.98
C ILE A 295 13.96 -9.91 -4.77
N GLY A 296 12.94 -9.57 -3.97
CA GLY A 296 13.09 -8.73 -2.79
C GLY A 296 13.40 -9.50 -1.52
N GLY A 297 12.81 -10.71 -1.38
CA GLY A 297 13.01 -11.50 -0.17
C GLY A 297 12.58 -12.94 -0.28
N ILE A 298 13.08 -13.77 0.61
CA ILE A 298 12.83 -15.21 0.68
C ILE A 298 12.46 -15.61 2.09
N VAL A 299 11.39 -16.39 2.25
CA VAL A 299 11.04 -17.03 3.52
C VAL A 299 11.22 -18.53 3.39
N ARG A 300 12.10 -19.09 4.22
CA ARG A 300 12.48 -20.51 4.25
C ARG A 300 12.11 -21.08 5.62
N GLY A 301 10.97 -21.74 5.71
CA GLY A 301 10.40 -22.16 7.00
C GLY A 301 10.13 -20.94 7.89
N ASP A 302 10.84 -20.88 9.03
CA ASP A 302 10.73 -19.71 9.93
C ASP A 302 11.79 -18.62 9.71
N LYS A 303 12.77 -18.87 8.85
CA LYS A 303 13.83 -17.91 8.56
C LYS A 303 13.42 -16.96 7.44
N VAL A 304 13.74 -15.69 7.62
CA VAL A 304 13.47 -14.60 6.66
C VAL A 304 14.78 -14.03 6.17
N PHE A 305 14.91 -13.91 4.86
CA PHE A 305 16.08 -13.37 4.20
C PHE A 305 15.67 -12.25 3.24
N ILE A 306 16.41 -11.17 3.25
CA ILE A 306 16.38 -10.21 2.14
C ILE A 306 17.23 -10.79 1.03
N ALA A 307 16.72 -10.80 -0.18
CA ALA A 307 17.37 -11.46 -1.29
C ALA A 307 18.65 -10.71 -1.70
N VAL A 308 19.74 -11.45 -1.87
CA VAL A 308 21.02 -10.99 -2.46
C VAL A 308 21.41 -11.90 -3.61
N ASP A 309 22.22 -11.40 -4.53
CA ASP A 309 22.49 -12.03 -5.81
C ASP A 309 23.14 -13.41 -5.71
N ASN A 310 23.98 -13.64 -4.68
CA ASN A 310 24.64 -14.93 -4.44
C ASN A 310 23.81 -15.98 -3.69
N MET A 311 22.60 -15.62 -3.26
CA MET A 311 21.72 -16.51 -2.50
C MET A 311 21.14 -17.60 -3.39
N GLU A 312 21.13 -18.86 -2.90
CA GLU A 312 20.47 -19.99 -3.53
C GLU A 312 19.02 -20.13 -3.11
N ILE A 313 18.17 -20.49 -4.07
CA ILE A 313 16.75 -20.77 -3.85
C ILE A 313 16.56 -22.28 -3.59
N ASN A 314 15.79 -22.61 -2.56
CA ASN A 314 15.51 -23.98 -2.18
C ASN A 314 14.03 -24.36 -2.46
N PRO A 315 13.75 -25.67 -2.57
CA PRO A 315 12.37 -26.15 -2.63
C PRO A 315 11.55 -25.64 -1.46
N TYR A 316 10.30 -25.27 -1.74
CA TYR A 316 9.32 -24.73 -0.76
C TYR A 316 9.68 -23.37 -0.16
N ASP A 317 10.72 -22.68 -0.64
CA ASP A 317 10.93 -21.29 -0.32
C ASP A 317 9.72 -20.46 -0.79
N ARG A 318 9.35 -19.46 0.00
CA ARG A 318 8.43 -18.41 -0.43
C ARG A 318 9.26 -17.25 -0.92
N VAL A 319 9.09 -16.89 -2.18
CA VAL A 319 9.91 -15.87 -2.86
C VAL A 319 9.01 -14.70 -3.21
N VAL A 320 9.38 -13.52 -2.74
CA VAL A 320 8.67 -12.26 -3.08
C VAL A 320 9.41 -11.60 -4.24
N VAL A 321 8.72 -11.45 -5.37
CA VAL A 321 9.25 -10.92 -6.62
C VAL A 321 8.52 -9.65 -7.00
N PHE A 322 9.25 -8.63 -7.36
CA PHE A 322 8.75 -7.42 -7.99
C PHE A 322 8.98 -7.54 -9.51
N ALA A 323 7.96 -7.32 -10.32
CA ALA A 323 8.02 -7.49 -11.76
C ALA A 323 7.19 -6.45 -12.52
N MET A 324 7.72 -5.97 -13.63
CA MET A 324 6.93 -5.16 -14.56
C MET A 324 5.93 -6.05 -15.33
N PRO A 325 4.79 -5.52 -15.81
CA PRO A 325 3.70 -6.29 -16.42
C PRO A 325 4.14 -7.21 -17.56
N ALA A 326 5.12 -6.78 -18.37
CA ALA A 326 5.65 -7.57 -19.49
C ALA A 326 6.34 -8.88 -19.05
N SER A 327 6.75 -8.94 -17.79
CA SER A 327 7.51 -10.07 -17.24
C SER A 327 6.74 -10.91 -16.23
N VAL A 328 5.61 -10.44 -15.72
CA VAL A 328 4.77 -11.17 -14.74
C VAL A 328 4.47 -12.60 -15.21
N GLY A 329 4.04 -12.77 -16.47
CA GLY A 329 3.72 -14.08 -17.02
C GLY A 329 4.94 -15.01 -17.19
N LYS A 330 6.16 -14.46 -17.27
CA LYS A 330 7.40 -15.24 -17.45
C LYS A 330 8.00 -15.67 -16.12
N VAL A 331 7.83 -14.86 -15.08
CA VAL A 331 8.43 -15.08 -13.75
C VAL A 331 7.95 -16.39 -13.13
N GLY A 332 6.68 -16.74 -13.30
CA GLY A 332 6.11 -17.99 -12.78
C GLY A 332 6.82 -19.25 -13.25
N TYR A 333 7.43 -19.25 -14.45
CA TYR A 333 8.18 -20.39 -14.99
C TYR A 333 9.36 -20.78 -14.08
N PHE A 334 10.03 -19.83 -13.46
CA PHE A 334 11.21 -20.10 -12.65
C PHE A 334 10.89 -20.81 -11.33
N PHE A 335 9.67 -20.68 -10.81
CA PHE A 335 9.30 -21.16 -9.48
C PHE A 335 8.31 -22.34 -9.51
N ASN A 336 7.81 -22.71 -10.70
CA ASN A 336 6.81 -23.78 -10.91
C ASN A 336 7.38 -25.08 -11.47
#